data_ed925c36a0274e2116572d91dd33bf9e
#
_entry.id   ed925c36a0274e2116572d91dd33bf9e
#
_cell.length_a   1.000
_cell.length_b   1.000
_cell.length_c   1.000
_cell.angle_alpha   90.00
_cell.angle_beta   90.00
_cell.angle_gamma   90.00
#
_symmetry.space_group_name_H-M   'P 1'
#
loop_
_entity.id
_entity.type
_entity.pdbx_description
1 polymer ?
#
loop_
_entity_poly.entity_id
_entity_poly.type
_entity_poly.pdbx_seq_one_letter_code
_entity_poly.pdbx_strand_id
1 'polypeptide(L)'
;MYHEGLQQPFTIANGVTLPAGSYDFTGPGIDFTSNPSLPLSLVLRGDFGPFYNGTRTGGSATLTFRRGASLSSSLLVDYNDVHLAQGNFIRSLVGVRLAYFFSPRIFIQTLTQFNNQQKIWSANARFGWLSTAGTGLYVVLNDGEQADGFFSWTRPQARSITVKYTRQIGSGN
;
A
#
# COMPACT_ATOMS: atom_id res chain seq x y z
N MET A 1 2.32 24.63 4.12
CA MET A 1 3.08 25.15 2.98
C MET A 1 4.17 24.14 2.66
N TYR A 2 4.19 23.64 1.44
CA TYR A 2 5.23 22.74 0.93
C TYR A 2 6.12 23.53 -0.02
N HIS A 3 7.42 23.41 0.17
CA HIS A 3 8.43 23.96 -0.70
C HIS A 3 9.28 22.82 -1.26
N GLU A 4 9.38 22.72 -2.59
CA GLU A 4 10.16 21.68 -3.26
C GLU A 4 11.01 22.29 -4.37
N GLY A 5 12.32 22.07 -4.29
CA GLY A 5 13.30 22.49 -5.29
C GLY A 5 13.77 21.32 -6.14
N LEU A 6 13.42 21.29 -7.42
CA LEU A 6 13.90 20.32 -8.39
C LEU A 6 15.18 20.84 -9.05
N GLN A 7 16.32 20.24 -8.75
CA GLN A 7 17.61 20.61 -9.34
C GLN A 7 17.74 20.17 -10.82
N GLN A 8 16.98 19.17 -11.23
CA GLN A 8 16.92 18.66 -12.60
C GLN A 8 15.48 18.25 -12.95
N PRO A 9 15.15 18.11 -14.25
CA PRO A 9 13.83 17.65 -14.65
C PRO A 9 13.48 16.32 -13.99
N PHE A 10 12.25 16.21 -13.47
CA PHE A 10 11.74 15.04 -12.76
C PHE A 10 10.49 14.46 -13.43
N THR A 11 10.55 13.20 -13.84
CA THR A 11 9.39 12.51 -14.44
C THR A 11 8.48 12.00 -13.32
N ILE A 12 7.33 12.66 -13.15
CA ILE A 12 6.35 12.34 -12.10
C ILE A 12 5.35 11.26 -12.53
N ALA A 13 5.08 11.14 -13.82
CA ALA A 13 4.25 10.09 -14.42
C ALA A 13 4.68 9.83 -15.86
N ASN A 14 4.19 8.75 -16.48
CA ASN A 14 4.46 8.45 -17.88
C ASN A 14 4.11 9.63 -18.79
N GLY A 15 5.09 10.16 -19.49
CA GLY A 15 4.93 11.27 -20.40
C GLY A 15 4.79 12.65 -19.72
N VAL A 16 4.87 12.73 -18.39
CA VAL A 16 4.73 13.99 -17.64
C VAL A 16 6.03 14.26 -16.88
N THR A 17 6.82 15.24 -17.34
CA THR A 17 8.10 15.62 -16.77
C THR A 17 8.06 17.07 -16.31
N LEU A 18 8.25 17.29 -15.02
CA LEU A 18 8.38 18.61 -14.42
C LEU A 18 9.75 19.20 -14.74
N PRO A 19 9.86 20.48 -15.13
CA PRO A 19 11.14 21.14 -15.29
C PRO A 19 11.84 21.34 -13.94
N ALA A 20 13.15 21.55 -13.97
CA ALA A 20 13.89 22.05 -12.81
C ALA A 20 13.34 23.41 -12.39
N GLY A 21 13.22 23.65 -11.09
CA GLY A 21 12.67 24.88 -10.55
C GLY A 21 12.28 24.76 -9.09
N SER A 22 11.86 25.86 -8.52
CA SER A 22 11.34 25.93 -7.14
C SER A 22 9.82 26.03 -7.19
N TYR A 23 9.15 25.19 -6.43
CA TYR A 23 7.70 25.08 -6.40
C TYR A 23 7.19 25.23 -4.98
N ASP A 24 6.29 26.20 -4.81
CA ASP A 24 5.60 26.45 -3.55
C ASP A 24 4.12 26.10 -3.73
N PHE A 25 3.59 25.22 -2.91
CA PHE A 25 2.19 24.86 -2.97
C PHE A 25 1.60 24.61 -1.59
N THR A 26 0.38 25.08 -1.41
CA THR A 26 -0.42 24.88 -0.21
C THR A 26 -1.88 24.74 -0.62
N GLY A 27 -2.50 23.71 -0.15
CA GLY A 27 -3.93 23.46 -0.39
C GLY A 27 -4.64 23.12 0.92
N PRO A 28 -5.97 23.29 0.99
CA PRO A 28 -6.77 22.80 2.09
C PRO A 28 -6.80 21.28 2.07
N GLY A 29 -6.92 20.70 3.26
CA GLY A 29 -7.08 19.27 3.46
C GLY A 29 -8.12 18.95 4.52
N ILE A 30 -8.66 17.76 4.45
CA ILE A 30 -9.60 17.20 5.40
C ILE A 30 -9.04 15.89 5.92
N ASP A 31 -8.98 15.75 7.23
CA ASP A 31 -8.61 14.52 7.92
C ASP A 31 -9.74 14.11 8.86
N PHE A 32 -10.19 12.88 8.74
CA PHE A 32 -11.15 12.26 9.63
C PHE A 32 -10.63 10.90 10.09
N THR A 33 -10.63 10.69 11.39
CA THR A 33 -10.28 9.40 11.98
C THR A 33 -11.34 9.02 13.01
N SER A 34 -12.02 7.91 12.75
CA SER A 34 -12.93 7.32 13.73
C SER A 34 -12.14 6.66 14.87
N ASN A 35 -12.84 6.29 15.95
CA ASN A 35 -12.19 5.58 17.06
C ASN A 35 -11.58 4.25 16.60
N PRO A 36 -10.24 4.09 16.65
CA PRO A 36 -9.56 2.88 16.18
C PRO A 36 -9.77 1.65 17.08
N SER A 37 -10.34 1.84 18.29
CA SER A 37 -10.65 0.73 19.21
C SER A 37 -11.95 0.01 18.85
N LEU A 38 -12.77 0.59 17.97
CA LEU A 38 -14.01 -0.06 17.51
C LEU A 38 -13.70 -1.22 16.55
N PRO A 39 -14.59 -2.23 16.51
CA PRO A 39 -14.46 -3.33 15.54
C PRO A 39 -14.39 -2.86 14.08
N LEU A 40 -15.05 -1.75 13.78
CA LEU A 40 -14.99 -1.08 12.48
C LEU A 40 -14.45 0.33 12.68
N SER A 41 -13.37 0.67 11.99
CA SER A 41 -12.75 1.99 12.03
C SER A 41 -12.45 2.50 10.63
N LEU A 42 -12.55 3.82 10.46
CA LEU A 42 -12.40 4.51 9.20
C LEU A 42 -11.42 5.68 9.37
N VAL A 43 -10.49 5.79 8.43
CA VAL A 43 -9.63 6.95 8.26
C VAL A 43 -9.87 7.50 6.86
N LEU A 44 -10.18 8.78 6.77
CA LEU A 44 -10.35 9.51 5.52
C LEU A 44 -9.37 10.67 5.48
N ARG A 45 -8.75 10.90 4.35
CA ARG A 45 -7.95 12.07 4.06
C ARG A 45 -8.32 12.60 2.68
N GLY A 46 -8.34 13.90 2.54
CA GLY A 46 -8.57 14.55 1.26
C GLY A 46 -7.78 15.83 1.19
N ASP A 47 -7.25 16.15 0.03
CA ASP A 47 -6.58 17.41 -0.24
C ASP A 47 -6.86 17.87 -1.67
N PHE A 48 -6.90 19.18 -1.87
CA PHE A 48 -7.05 19.77 -3.19
C PHE A 48 -6.34 21.12 -3.23
N GLY A 49 -5.89 21.51 -4.41
CA GLY A 49 -5.28 22.81 -4.60
C GLY A 49 -4.06 22.81 -5.51
N PRO A 50 -3.23 23.85 -5.41
CA PRO A 50 -2.00 23.95 -6.18
C PRO A 50 -1.08 22.76 -5.95
N PHE A 51 -0.46 22.29 -7.02
CA PHE A 51 0.49 21.19 -6.99
C PHE A 51 1.52 21.39 -8.11
N TYR A 52 2.77 21.69 -7.73
CA TYR A 52 3.81 22.15 -8.66
C TYR A 52 3.33 23.35 -9.51
N ASN A 53 3.26 23.19 -10.82
CA ASN A 53 2.78 24.19 -11.76
C ASN A 53 1.33 23.97 -12.25
N GLY A 54 0.56 23.24 -11.47
CA GLY A 54 -0.83 22.92 -11.76
C GLY A 54 -1.67 22.69 -10.52
N THR A 55 -2.55 21.70 -10.55
CA THR A 55 -3.48 21.38 -9.46
C THR A 55 -3.54 19.88 -9.21
N ARG A 56 -3.89 19.52 -7.98
CA ARG A 56 -4.18 18.15 -7.56
C ARG A 56 -5.47 18.13 -6.75
N THR A 57 -6.28 17.10 -6.98
CA THR A 57 -7.34 16.66 -6.09
C THR A 57 -7.02 15.24 -5.66
N GLY A 58 -6.79 15.03 -4.38
CA GLY A 58 -6.37 13.78 -3.83
C GLY A 58 -7.22 13.33 -2.65
N GLY A 59 -7.23 12.03 -2.40
CA GLY A 59 -7.86 11.50 -1.23
C GLY A 59 -7.52 10.03 -0.98
N SER A 60 -7.58 9.65 0.29
CA SER A 60 -7.43 8.26 0.69
C SER A 60 -8.48 7.86 1.72
N ALA A 61 -8.89 6.60 1.66
CA ALA A 61 -9.79 5.99 2.63
C ALA A 61 -9.18 4.67 3.10
N THR A 62 -9.14 4.46 4.41
CA THR A 62 -8.78 3.17 5.01
C THR A 62 -9.89 2.71 5.92
N LEU A 63 -10.56 1.63 5.51
CA LEU A 63 -11.55 0.95 6.32
C LEU A 63 -10.91 -0.26 6.97
N THR A 64 -10.98 -0.35 8.29
CA THR A 64 -10.41 -1.48 9.05
C THR A 64 -11.51 -2.17 9.84
N PHE A 65 -11.58 -3.48 9.70
CA PHE A 65 -12.45 -4.36 10.48
C PHE A 65 -11.61 -5.29 11.36
N ARG A 66 -11.99 -5.42 12.62
CA ARG A 66 -11.36 -6.33 13.59
C ARG A 66 -12.41 -7.14 14.34
N ARG A 67 -12.13 -8.42 14.50
CA ARG A 67 -12.94 -9.32 15.33
C ARG A 67 -12.06 -10.01 16.35
N GLY A 68 -12.08 -9.49 17.55
CA GLY A 68 -11.20 -9.95 18.64
C GLY A 68 -9.73 -9.84 18.27
N ALA A 69 -8.92 -10.75 18.78
CA ALA A 69 -7.49 -10.85 18.47
C ALA A 69 -7.19 -11.71 17.23
N SER A 70 -8.21 -12.41 16.69
CA SER A 70 -7.98 -13.41 15.65
C SER A 70 -8.12 -12.89 14.23
N LEU A 71 -8.91 -11.86 13.98
CA LEU A 71 -9.15 -11.35 12.63
C LEU A 71 -8.94 -9.85 12.55
N SER A 72 -8.14 -9.44 11.60
CA SER A 72 -8.02 -8.05 11.14
C SER A 72 -8.02 -7.99 9.63
N SER A 73 -8.87 -7.14 9.07
CA SER A 73 -8.93 -6.86 7.64
C SER A 73 -8.94 -5.37 7.41
N SER A 74 -8.28 -4.89 6.37
CA SER A 74 -8.35 -3.49 5.96
C SER A 74 -8.40 -3.34 4.45
N LEU A 75 -9.21 -2.38 4.00
CA LEU A 75 -9.28 -1.91 2.63
C LEU A 75 -8.70 -0.49 2.61
N LEU A 76 -7.70 -0.29 1.77
CA LEU A 76 -7.13 1.01 1.45
C LEU A 76 -7.52 1.38 0.02
N VAL A 77 -7.97 2.60 -0.17
CA VAL A 77 -8.11 3.24 -1.48
C VAL A 77 -7.39 4.57 -1.41
N ASP A 78 -6.49 4.82 -2.34
CA ASP A 78 -5.82 6.11 -2.56
C ASP A 78 -6.07 6.54 -4.00
N TYR A 79 -6.48 7.79 -4.19
CA TYR A 79 -6.81 8.34 -5.49
C TYR A 79 -6.26 9.77 -5.59
N ASN A 80 -5.60 10.06 -6.69
CA ASN A 80 -5.06 11.39 -6.97
C ASN A 80 -5.31 11.71 -8.45
N ASP A 81 -6.00 12.78 -8.70
CA ASP A 81 -6.19 13.38 -10.03
C ASP A 81 -5.31 14.63 -10.12
N VAL A 82 -4.37 14.61 -11.06
CA VAL A 82 -3.30 15.61 -11.19
C VAL A 82 -3.36 16.27 -12.57
N HIS A 83 -3.44 17.58 -12.57
CA HIS A 83 -3.45 18.42 -13.76
C HIS A 83 -2.25 19.37 -13.74
N LEU A 84 -1.28 19.13 -14.62
CA LEU A 84 -0.06 19.92 -14.73
C LEU A 84 0.05 20.54 -16.12
N ALA A 85 0.87 21.57 -16.28
CA ALA A 85 1.14 22.18 -17.58
C ALA A 85 1.73 21.17 -18.60
N GLN A 86 2.41 20.13 -18.12
CA GLN A 86 3.05 19.08 -18.94
C GLN A 86 2.13 17.91 -19.25
N GLY A 87 0.94 17.83 -18.64
CA GLY A 87 -0.03 16.77 -18.86
C GLY A 87 -0.80 16.39 -17.61
N ASN A 88 -1.86 15.62 -17.80
CA ASN A 88 -2.76 15.18 -16.75
C ASN A 88 -2.59 13.67 -16.52
N PHE A 89 -2.74 13.24 -15.29
CA PHE A 89 -2.73 11.82 -14.97
C PHE A 89 -3.51 11.52 -13.69
N ILE A 90 -4.04 10.29 -13.63
CA ILE A 90 -4.67 9.76 -12.43
C ILE A 90 -3.74 8.69 -11.84
N ARG A 91 -3.47 8.79 -10.55
CA ARG A 91 -2.78 7.77 -9.78
C ARG A 91 -3.76 7.18 -8.78
N SER A 92 -3.95 5.88 -8.81
CA SER A 92 -4.76 5.17 -7.85
C SER A 92 -4.08 3.91 -7.34
N LEU A 93 -4.27 3.65 -6.05
CA LEU A 93 -3.84 2.44 -5.37
C LEU A 93 -5.02 1.87 -4.59
N VAL A 94 -5.31 0.61 -4.82
CA VAL A 94 -6.29 -0.14 -4.01
C VAL A 94 -5.55 -1.28 -3.33
N GLY A 95 -5.70 -1.41 -2.03
CA GLY A 95 -5.03 -2.44 -1.25
C GLY A 95 -5.98 -3.14 -0.29
N VAL A 96 -5.89 -4.46 -0.22
CA VAL A 96 -6.58 -5.29 0.76
C VAL A 96 -5.56 -6.02 1.61
N ARG A 97 -5.64 -5.86 2.91
CA ARG A 97 -4.86 -6.60 3.88
C ARG A 97 -5.77 -7.48 4.70
N LEU A 98 -5.35 -8.71 4.91
CA LEU A 98 -6.03 -9.66 5.80
C LEU A 98 -4.99 -10.28 6.73
N ALA A 99 -5.29 -10.34 8.02
CA ALA A 99 -4.54 -11.09 9.00
C ALA A 99 -5.50 -11.97 9.79
N TYR A 100 -5.21 -13.27 9.81
CA TYR A 100 -5.98 -14.24 10.58
C TYR A 100 -5.05 -15.08 11.46
N PHE A 101 -5.33 -15.11 12.74
CA PHE A 101 -4.61 -15.85 13.76
C PHE A 101 -5.46 -17.05 14.21
N PHE A 102 -5.10 -18.24 13.79
CA PHE A 102 -5.70 -19.50 14.25
C PHE A 102 -5.39 -19.75 15.73
N SER A 103 -4.23 -19.30 16.14
CA SER A 103 -3.75 -19.28 17.53
C SER A 103 -2.65 -18.20 17.65
N PRO A 104 -2.15 -17.88 18.87
CA PRO A 104 -1.00 -17.00 19.02
C PRO A 104 0.26 -17.45 18.27
N ARG A 105 0.30 -18.70 17.84
CA ARG A 105 1.46 -19.33 17.18
C ARG A 105 1.25 -19.62 15.70
N ILE A 106 0.01 -19.60 15.22
CA ILE A 106 -0.30 -19.96 13.82
C ILE A 106 -1.11 -18.83 13.21
N PHE A 107 -0.62 -18.27 12.12
CA PHE A 107 -1.29 -17.16 11.44
C PHE A 107 -1.10 -17.20 9.93
N ILE A 108 -1.99 -16.54 9.25
CA ILE A 108 -1.88 -16.16 7.84
C ILE A 108 -2.07 -14.65 7.73
N GLN A 109 -1.26 -14.03 6.90
CA GLN A 109 -1.37 -12.60 6.55
C GLN A 109 -1.28 -12.47 5.04
N THR A 110 -2.13 -11.65 4.46
CA THR A 110 -2.08 -11.34 3.04
C THR A 110 -2.14 -9.84 2.82
N LEU A 111 -1.48 -9.39 1.76
CA LEU A 111 -1.59 -8.05 1.23
C LEU A 111 -1.73 -8.18 -0.29
N THR A 112 -2.83 -7.68 -0.83
CA THR A 112 -3.05 -7.62 -2.27
C THR A 112 -3.25 -6.16 -2.65
N GLN A 113 -2.57 -5.69 -3.69
CA GLN A 113 -2.61 -4.30 -4.11
C GLN A 113 -2.67 -4.19 -5.63
N PHE A 114 -3.43 -3.21 -6.10
CA PHE A 114 -3.45 -2.79 -7.49
C PHE A 114 -2.92 -1.35 -7.62
N ASN A 115 -2.00 -1.14 -8.53
CA ASN A 115 -1.46 0.17 -8.87
C ASN A 115 -1.73 0.45 -10.36
N ASN A 116 -2.52 1.49 -10.63
CA ASN A 116 -2.92 1.82 -12.00
C ASN A 116 -1.78 2.41 -12.84
N GLN A 117 -0.79 3.06 -12.23
CA GLN A 117 0.36 3.63 -12.95
C GLN A 117 1.28 2.53 -13.47
N GLN A 118 1.52 1.53 -12.67
CA GLN A 118 2.32 0.35 -13.02
C GLN A 118 1.51 -0.70 -13.78
N LYS A 119 0.17 -0.61 -13.71
CA LYS A 119 -0.76 -1.62 -14.24
C LYS A 119 -0.44 -3.01 -13.69
N ILE A 120 -0.19 -3.09 -12.39
CA ILE A 120 0.24 -4.33 -11.73
C ILE A 120 -0.69 -4.63 -10.54
N TRP A 121 -1.16 -5.87 -10.48
CA TRP A 121 -1.58 -6.50 -9.25
C TRP A 121 -0.38 -7.14 -8.55
N SER A 122 -0.23 -6.88 -7.28
CA SER A 122 0.74 -7.57 -6.43
C SER A 122 0.04 -8.24 -5.27
N ALA A 123 0.44 -9.47 -4.97
CA ALA A 123 -0.05 -10.21 -3.83
C ALA A 123 1.12 -10.76 -3.02
N ASN A 124 1.08 -10.57 -1.72
CA ASN A 124 1.98 -11.17 -0.76
C ASN A 124 1.14 -11.98 0.24
N ALA A 125 1.41 -13.27 0.38
CA ALA A 125 0.78 -14.11 1.38
C ALA A 125 1.86 -14.72 2.28
N ARG A 126 1.68 -14.61 3.59
CA ARG A 126 2.60 -15.12 4.59
C ARG A 126 1.86 -16.05 5.55
N PHE A 127 2.29 -17.30 5.62
CA PHE A 127 1.95 -18.22 6.67
C PHE A 127 3.07 -18.27 7.71
N GLY A 128 2.73 -18.26 8.98
CA GLY A 128 3.67 -18.42 10.09
C GLY A 128 3.22 -19.48 11.09
N TRP A 129 4.14 -20.33 11.47
CA TRP A 129 3.98 -21.27 12.57
C TRP A 129 5.17 -21.14 13.53
N LEU A 130 4.86 -20.81 14.79
CA LEU A 130 5.82 -20.61 15.86
C LEU A 130 5.66 -21.75 16.90
N SER A 131 6.68 -22.53 17.13
CA SER A 131 6.63 -23.62 18.13
C SER A 131 7.01 -23.11 19.51
N THR A 132 8.27 -22.76 19.68
CA THR A 132 8.85 -22.23 20.92
C THR A 132 9.60 -20.95 20.61
N ALA A 133 10.10 -20.25 21.64
CA ALA A 133 10.96 -19.10 21.43
C ALA A 133 12.11 -19.46 20.49
N GLY A 134 12.26 -18.70 19.40
CA GLY A 134 13.32 -18.90 18.42
C GLY A 134 13.14 -20.06 17.42
N THR A 135 12.07 -20.87 17.54
CA THR A 135 11.77 -21.97 16.59
C THR A 135 10.49 -21.67 15.83
N GLY A 136 10.54 -21.66 14.51
CA GLY A 136 9.38 -21.38 13.68
C GLY A 136 9.59 -21.68 12.20
N LEU A 137 8.47 -21.82 11.49
CA LEU A 137 8.38 -21.96 10.05
C LEU A 137 7.60 -20.79 9.46
N TYR A 138 8.15 -20.21 8.42
CA TYR A 138 7.48 -19.20 7.61
C TYR A 138 7.47 -19.63 6.15
N VAL A 139 6.31 -19.47 5.54
CA VAL A 139 6.15 -19.63 4.08
C VAL A 139 5.63 -18.30 3.54
N VAL A 140 6.33 -17.74 2.58
CA VAL A 140 5.98 -16.48 1.94
C VAL A 140 5.79 -16.72 0.46
N LEU A 141 4.62 -16.36 -0.05
CA LEU A 141 4.29 -16.33 -1.47
C LEU A 141 4.22 -14.87 -1.91
N ASN A 142 4.96 -14.56 -2.97
CA ASN A 142 4.82 -13.29 -3.67
C ASN A 142 4.37 -13.58 -5.09
N ASP A 143 3.39 -12.83 -5.56
CA ASP A 143 2.86 -12.90 -6.91
C ASP A 143 2.68 -11.48 -7.46
N GLY A 144 3.08 -11.26 -8.71
CA GLY A 144 2.91 -10.02 -9.43
C GLY A 144 2.34 -10.31 -10.81
N GLU A 145 1.22 -9.70 -11.14
CA GLU A 145 0.55 -9.90 -12.41
C GLU A 145 0.30 -8.55 -13.10
N GLN A 146 0.56 -8.50 -14.39
CA GLN A 146 0.18 -7.35 -15.20
C GLN A 146 -1.34 -7.35 -15.39
N ALA A 147 -1.93 -6.16 -15.30
CA ALA A 147 -3.37 -5.97 -15.42
C ALA A 147 -3.69 -4.74 -16.26
N ASP A 148 -4.53 -4.88 -17.26
CA ASP A 148 -5.01 -3.75 -18.07
C ASP A 148 -6.11 -2.94 -17.36
N GLY A 149 -6.60 -3.41 -16.22
CA GLY A 149 -7.59 -2.76 -15.38
C GLY A 149 -7.78 -3.50 -14.05
N PHE A 150 -8.61 -2.93 -13.17
CA PHE A 150 -8.80 -3.44 -11.82
C PHE A 150 -9.24 -4.93 -11.76
N PHE A 151 -10.01 -5.41 -12.74
CA PHE A 151 -10.51 -6.79 -12.81
C PHE A 151 -9.93 -7.59 -13.99
N SER A 152 -8.86 -7.12 -14.61
CA SER A 152 -8.28 -7.73 -15.82
C SER A 152 -6.85 -8.19 -15.54
N TRP A 153 -6.67 -9.50 -15.34
CA TRP A 153 -5.36 -10.13 -15.18
C TRP A 153 -4.89 -10.69 -16.52
N THR A 154 -3.75 -10.23 -17.00
CA THR A 154 -3.31 -10.58 -18.35
C THR A 154 -2.07 -11.47 -18.39
N ARG A 155 -1.09 -11.25 -17.54
CA ARG A 155 0.16 -12.03 -17.54
C ARG A 155 0.84 -12.05 -16.17
N PRO A 156 1.28 -13.23 -15.68
CA PRO A 156 2.16 -13.30 -14.52
C PRO A 156 3.51 -12.64 -14.85
N GLN A 157 3.97 -11.73 -13.99
CA GLN A 157 5.26 -11.06 -14.14
C GLN A 157 6.33 -11.66 -13.24
N ALA A 158 5.99 -11.97 -12.01
CA ALA A 158 6.92 -12.54 -11.06
C ALA A 158 6.16 -13.37 -10.03
N ARG A 159 6.66 -14.57 -9.78
CA ARG A 159 6.13 -15.44 -8.71
C ARG A 159 7.29 -16.03 -7.93
N SER A 160 7.23 -15.96 -6.62
CA SER A 160 8.23 -16.57 -5.75
C SER A 160 7.59 -17.20 -4.52
N ILE A 161 8.17 -18.32 -4.08
CA ILE A 161 7.85 -18.96 -2.81
C ILE A 161 9.13 -19.04 -2.02
N THR A 162 9.10 -18.50 -0.80
CA THR A 162 10.22 -18.55 0.14
C THR A 162 9.80 -19.31 1.38
N VAL A 163 10.58 -20.31 1.76
CA VAL A 163 10.38 -21.05 3.00
C VAL A 163 11.56 -20.78 3.93
N LYS A 164 11.27 -20.30 5.14
CA LYS A 164 12.27 -20.03 6.17
C LYS A 164 11.95 -20.86 7.41
N TYR A 165 12.87 -21.74 7.78
CA TYR A 165 12.84 -22.44 9.04
C TYR A 165 13.92 -21.88 9.97
N THR A 166 13.54 -21.55 11.20
CA THR A 166 14.45 -21.10 12.25
C THR A 166 14.37 -22.06 13.41
N ARG A 167 15.52 -22.46 13.97
CA ARG A 167 15.60 -23.28 15.19
C ARG A 167 16.61 -22.64 16.14
N GLN A 168 16.18 -22.38 17.36
CA GLN A 168 17.11 -21.98 18.40
C GLN A 168 17.75 -23.24 18.97
N ILE A 169 19.07 -23.30 18.92
CA ILE A 169 19.86 -24.36 19.56
C ILE A 169 20.38 -23.75 20.86
N GLY A 170 19.83 -24.14 21.99
CA GLY A 170 20.38 -23.78 23.31
C GLY A 170 21.63 -24.58 23.55
N SER A 171 22.76 -23.93 23.81
CA SER A 171 23.87 -24.59 24.50
C SER A 171 23.44 -24.71 25.96
N GLY A 172 23.05 -25.92 26.41
CA GLY A 172 22.90 -26.19 27.82
C GLY A 172 24.28 -26.06 28.50
N ASN A 173 24.36 -25.13 29.44
CA ASN A 173 25.31 -25.18 30.53
C ASN A 173 24.69 -25.98 31.65
#